data_17445153192a91c9c93d1b6abafe0e93
#
_entry.id   17445153192a91c9c93d1b6abafe0e93
#
_cell.length_a   1.000
_cell.length_b   1.000
_cell.length_c   1.000
_cell.angle_alpha   90.00
_cell.angle_beta   90.00
_cell.angle_gamma   90.00
#
_symmetry.space_group_name_H-M   'P 1'
#
loop_
_entity.id
_entity.type
_entity.pdbx_description
1 polymer ?
#
loop_
_entity_poly.entity_id
_entity_poly.type
_entity_poly.pdbx_seq_one_letter_code
_entity_poly.pdbx_strand_id
1 'polypeptide(L)'
;MIAKKWDLPLNLHIVHNDVEIALELLQKHKIQRAHFHWFKTDEKSFQKFFSTPYFASLTPDILWNPKTQYVAQHLPLNRLMIETDSPWQHEGFERAGISEQLLAVLQKLAELKSLPLHSVQKQILLNTQQFYRL
;
A
#
# COMPACT_ATOMS: atom_id res chain seq x y z
N MET A 1 12.15 -14.28 15.98
CA MET A 1 11.63 -13.01 15.38
C MET A 1 10.41 -12.57 16.20
N ILE A 2 10.41 -11.33 16.69
CA ILE A 2 9.39 -10.76 17.61
C ILE A 2 7.99 -10.78 16.98
N ALA A 3 7.85 -10.28 15.75
CA ALA A 3 6.55 -10.23 15.08
C ALA A 3 5.84 -11.60 15.01
N LYS A 4 6.59 -12.65 14.70
CA LYS A 4 6.02 -14.02 14.66
C LYS A 4 5.62 -14.50 16.07
N LYS A 5 6.42 -14.22 17.10
CA LYS A 5 6.15 -14.63 18.48
C LYS A 5 4.86 -14.01 19.02
N TRP A 6 4.58 -12.77 18.65
CA TRP A 6 3.46 -11.99 19.16
C TRP A 6 2.33 -11.83 18.15
N ASP A 7 2.42 -12.52 16.99
CA ASP A 7 1.48 -12.42 15.87
C ASP A 7 1.19 -10.96 15.46
N LEU A 8 2.25 -10.15 15.39
CA LEU A 8 2.17 -8.76 15.00
C LEU A 8 2.28 -8.60 13.48
N PRO A 9 1.54 -7.68 12.86
CA PRO A 9 1.77 -7.32 11.47
C PRO A 9 3.10 -6.59 11.32
N LEU A 10 3.75 -6.78 10.17
CA LEU A 10 4.94 -6.01 9.80
C LEU A 10 4.54 -4.86 8.89
N ASN A 11 5.01 -3.66 9.21
CA ASN A 11 5.02 -2.52 8.30
C ASN A 11 6.45 -2.36 7.77
N LEU A 12 6.61 -2.42 6.44
CA LEU A 12 7.90 -2.54 5.78
C LEU A 12 8.16 -1.34 4.88
N HIS A 13 9.27 -0.66 5.12
CA HIS A 13 9.80 0.34 4.20
C HIS A 13 10.72 -0.36 3.19
N ILE A 14 10.17 -0.77 2.06
CA ILE A 14 10.88 -1.52 1.01
C ILE A 14 10.65 -0.84 -0.33
N VAL A 15 11.73 -0.45 -0.98
CA VAL A 15 11.69 0.25 -2.26
C VAL A 15 12.45 -0.50 -3.35
N HIS A 16 11.92 -0.43 -4.58
CA HIS A 16 12.60 -0.88 -5.80
C HIS A 16 13.14 -2.32 -5.77
N ASN A 17 14.47 -2.48 -5.84
CA ASN A 17 15.13 -3.78 -6.01
C ASN A 17 15.10 -4.66 -4.75
N ASP A 18 14.78 -4.09 -3.59
CA ASP A 18 14.77 -4.82 -2.32
C ASP A 18 13.48 -5.63 -2.09
N VAL A 19 12.48 -5.45 -2.96
CA VAL A 19 11.19 -6.16 -2.87
C VAL A 19 11.40 -7.68 -2.90
N GLU A 20 12.20 -8.19 -3.83
CA GLU A 20 12.46 -9.63 -3.96
C GLU A 20 13.12 -10.19 -2.71
N ILE A 21 14.15 -9.52 -2.19
CA ILE A 21 14.84 -9.91 -0.95
C ILE A 21 13.88 -9.92 0.24
N ALA A 22 13.05 -8.89 0.35
CA ALA A 22 12.04 -8.82 1.40
C ALA A 22 11.05 -9.98 1.33
N LEU A 23 10.55 -10.32 0.14
CA LEU A 23 9.63 -11.43 -0.06
C LEU A 23 10.26 -12.78 0.31
N GLU A 24 11.52 -13.01 -0.05
CA GLU A 24 12.27 -14.21 0.34
C GLU A 24 12.42 -14.32 1.86
N LEU A 25 12.75 -13.22 2.54
CA LEU A 25 12.84 -13.18 3.99
C LEU A 25 11.50 -13.43 4.69
N LEU A 26 10.42 -12.83 4.18
CA LEU A 26 9.08 -13.05 4.72
C LEU A 26 8.66 -14.51 4.59
N GLN A 27 8.93 -15.13 3.44
CA GLN A 27 8.66 -16.54 3.18
C GLN A 27 9.53 -17.44 4.08
N LYS A 28 10.84 -17.22 4.13
CA LYS A 28 11.78 -17.95 4.98
C LYS A 28 11.34 -17.96 6.45
N HIS A 29 10.86 -16.83 6.93
CA HIS A 29 10.41 -16.69 8.32
C HIS A 29 8.92 -17.00 8.53
N LYS A 30 8.21 -17.43 7.48
CA LYS A 30 6.77 -17.77 7.50
C LYS A 30 5.92 -16.63 8.09
N ILE A 31 6.18 -15.40 7.66
CA ILE A 31 5.39 -14.23 8.06
C ILE A 31 4.09 -14.22 7.28
N GLN A 32 2.96 -14.12 7.99
CA GLN A 32 1.63 -14.19 7.39
C GLN A 32 1.08 -12.79 7.06
N ARG A 33 1.45 -11.76 7.83
CA ARG A 33 0.91 -10.42 7.70
C ARG A 33 2.05 -9.41 7.52
N ALA A 34 2.16 -8.87 6.31
CA ALA A 34 3.09 -7.80 5.96
C ALA A 34 2.39 -6.73 5.12
N HIS A 35 2.70 -5.49 5.40
CA HIS A 35 2.28 -4.31 4.69
C HIS A 35 3.51 -3.61 4.14
N PHE A 36 3.56 -3.45 2.82
CA PHE A 36 4.59 -2.68 2.13
C PHE A 36 4.07 -1.25 2.02
N HIS A 37 4.59 -0.35 2.86
CA HIS A 37 4.15 1.02 2.88
C HIS A 37 4.75 1.81 1.72
N TRP A 38 3.99 2.79 1.20
CA TRP A 38 4.35 3.59 0.03
C TRP A 38 4.91 2.74 -1.12
N PHE A 39 4.17 1.70 -1.46
CA PHE A 39 4.67 0.65 -2.35
C PHE A 39 4.69 1.07 -3.81
N LYS A 40 5.86 1.01 -4.39
CA LYS A 40 6.10 1.19 -5.83
C LYS A 40 7.29 0.32 -6.25
N THR A 41 7.18 -0.32 -7.39
CA THR A 41 8.21 -1.23 -7.88
C THR A 41 8.14 -1.36 -9.39
N ASP A 42 9.10 -2.07 -9.99
CA ASP A 42 9.04 -2.49 -11.38
C ASP A 42 8.05 -3.66 -11.58
N GLU A 43 7.69 -3.92 -12.84
CA GLU A 43 6.70 -4.93 -13.18
C GLU A 43 7.11 -6.34 -12.74
N LYS A 44 8.39 -6.69 -12.87
CA LYS A 44 8.91 -8.02 -12.50
C LYS A 44 8.74 -8.27 -11.00
N SER A 45 9.17 -7.33 -10.18
CA SER A 45 9.04 -7.40 -8.72
C SER A 45 7.58 -7.33 -8.29
N PHE A 46 6.73 -6.59 -9.03
CA PHE A 46 5.29 -6.56 -8.81
C PHE A 46 4.66 -7.94 -8.99
N GLN A 47 5.00 -8.68 -10.04
CA GLN A 47 4.44 -10.03 -10.28
C GLN A 47 4.78 -11.00 -9.12
N LYS A 48 5.99 -10.90 -8.57
CA LYS A 48 6.35 -11.68 -7.38
C LYS A 48 5.52 -11.25 -6.15
N PHE A 49 5.38 -9.95 -5.92
CA PHE A 49 4.53 -9.42 -4.84
C PHE A 49 3.06 -9.82 -5.02
N PHE A 50 2.55 -9.76 -6.25
CA PHE A 50 1.17 -10.09 -6.58
C PHE A 50 0.79 -11.52 -6.17
N SER A 51 1.70 -12.48 -6.29
CA SER A 51 1.51 -13.89 -5.90
C SER A 51 1.48 -14.15 -4.38
N THR A 52 1.69 -13.11 -3.57
CA THR A 52 1.68 -13.20 -2.10
C THR A 52 0.36 -12.68 -1.51
N PRO A 53 0.07 -12.94 -0.22
CA PRO A 53 -1.11 -12.39 0.44
C PRO A 53 -0.90 -10.98 1.04
N TYR A 54 0.26 -10.34 0.81
CA TYR A 54 0.64 -9.12 1.49
C TYR A 54 -0.10 -7.89 0.98
N PHE A 55 -0.15 -6.85 1.83
CA PHE A 55 -0.81 -5.58 1.58
C PHE A 55 0.18 -4.53 1.11
N ALA A 56 -0.31 -3.56 0.36
CA ALA A 56 0.44 -2.38 -0.04
C ALA A 56 -0.35 -1.11 0.26
N SER A 57 0.32 -0.02 0.61
CA SER A 57 -0.30 1.29 0.71
C SER A 57 0.17 2.23 -0.38
N LEU A 58 -0.69 3.18 -0.68
CA LEU A 58 -0.52 4.23 -1.68
C LEU A 58 -0.50 5.58 -0.98
N THR A 59 0.38 6.47 -1.45
CA THR A 59 0.51 7.85 -0.96
C THR A 59 0.04 8.84 -2.02
N PRO A 60 0.03 10.16 -1.77
CA PRO A 60 -0.29 11.17 -2.76
C PRO A 60 0.49 11.10 -4.06
N ASP A 61 1.65 10.43 -4.10
CA ASP A 61 2.40 10.25 -5.34
C ASP A 61 1.67 9.44 -6.42
N ILE A 62 0.55 8.76 -6.08
CA ILE A 62 -0.35 8.13 -7.05
C ILE A 62 -0.86 9.11 -8.12
N LEU A 63 -0.88 10.42 -7.82
CA LEU A 63 -1.38 11.44 -8.75
C LEU A 63 -0.45 11.61 -9.97
N TRP A 64 0.85 11.33 -9.82
CA TRP A 64 1.84 11.55 -10.89
C TRP A 64 2.84 10.41 -11.12
N ASN A 65 3.01 9.49 -10.16
CA ASN A 65 4.01 8.43 -10.27
C ASN A 65 3.47 7.21 -11.02
N PRO A 66 3.97 6.88 -12.22
CA PRO A 66 3.45 5.77 -13.01
C PRO A 66 3.63 4.40 -12.34
N LYS A 67 4.66 4.21 -11.50
CA LYS A 67 4.86 2.95 -10.77
C LYS A 67 3.81 2.76 -9.68
N THR A 68 3.47 3.83 -8.95
CA THR A 68 2.39 3.81 -7.96
C THR A 68 1.04 3.59 -8.63
N GLN A 69 0.79 4.25 -9.78
CA GLN A 69 -0.43 4.03 -10.57
C GLN A 69 -0.53 2.59 -11.08
N TYR A 70 0.58 1.99 -11.54
CA TYR A 70 0.61 0.61 -11.97
C TYR A 70 0.20 -0.35 -10.83
N VAL A 71 0.76 -0.17 -9.63
CA VAL A 71 0.36 -0.94 -8.44
C VAL A 71 -1.14 -0.73 -8.14
N ALA A 72 -1.60 0.52 -8.14
CA ALA A 72 -2.99 0.86 -7.89
C ALA A 72 -3.96 0.19 -8.90
N GLN A 73 -3.59 0.14 -10.16
CA GLN A 73 -4.41 -0.47 -11.21
C GLN A 73 -4.49 -2.00 -11.10
N HIS A 74 -3.37 -2.66 -10.83
CA HIS A 74 -3.25 -4.11 -10.97
C HIS A 74 -3.43 -4.88 -9.65
N LEU A 75 -3.07 -4.30 -8.50
CA LEU A 75 -3.28 -4.97 -7.22
C LEU A 75 -4.78 -4.97 -6.86
N PRO A 76 -5.37 -6.09 -6.42
CA PRO A 76 -6.76 -6.14 -5.99
C PRO A 76 -7.07 -5.10 -4.89
N LEU A 77 -8.23 -4.45 -4.97
CA LEU A 77 -8.61 -3.39 -4.04
C LEU A 77 -8.61 -3.84 -2.57
N ASN A 78 -8.96 -5.11 -2.31
CA ASN A 78 -8.96 -5.69 -0.97
C ASN A 78 -7.57 -5.95 -0.38
N ARG A 79 -6.50 -5.58 -1.07
CA ARG A 79 -5.11 -5.63 -0.61
C ARG A 79 -4.44 -4.26 -0.57
N LEU A 80 -5.20 -3.20 -0.84
CA LEU A 80 -4.71 -1.82 -0.84
C LEU A 80 -5.10 -1.10 0.46
N MET A 81 -4.18 -0.29 0.95
CA MET A 81 -4.39 0.72 1.99
C MET A 81 -3.91 2.08 1.48
N ILE A 82 -4.15 3.13 2.22
CA ILE A 82 -3.69 4.48 1.88
C ILE A 82 -3.04 5.15 3.08
N GLU A 83 -2.13 6.07 2.80
CA GLU A 83 -1.40 6.85 3.80
C GLU A 83 -0.88 8.16 3.22
N THR A 84 -0.31 9.01 4.06
CA THR A 84 0.37 10.23 3.65
C THR A 84 1.89 10.15 3.80
N ASP A 85 2.38 9.22 4.62
CA ASP A 85 3.78 9.12 5.04
C ASP A 85 4.28 10.42 5.72
N SER A 86 3.36 11.07 6.48
CA SER A 86 3.72 12.28 7.23
C SER A 86 4.84 12.02 8.24
N PRO A 87 5.81 12.95 8.40
CA PRO A 87 5.78 14.36 7.97
C PRO A 87 6.32 14.62 6.55
N TRP A 88 6.44 13.60 5.70
CA TRP A 88 6.87 13.79 4.32
C TRP A 88 5.91 14.73 3.58
N GLN A 89 6.48 15.70 2.84
CA GLN A 89 5.70 16.65 2.06
C GLN A 89 5.69 16.20 0.59
N HIS A 90 4.52 15.82 0.10
CA HIS A 90 4.32 15.49 -1.30
C HIS A 90 4.18 16.77 -2.13
N GLU A 91 4.71 16.76 -3.35
CA GLU A 91 4.60 17.87 -4.30
C GLU A 91 3.13 18.24 -4.52
N GLY A 92 2.82 19.52 -4.42
CA GLY A 92 1.45 20.04 -4.54
C GLY A 92 0.61 19.94 -3.26
N PHE A 93 1.14 19.34 -2.19
CA PHE A 93 0.45 19.16 -0.91
C PHE A 93 1.16 19.82 0.29
N GLU A 94 2.05 20.77 0.04
CA GLU A 94 2.89 21.41 1.08
C GLU A 94 2.07 22.13 2.15
N ARG A 95 0.83 22.49 1.83
CA ARG A 95 -0.12 23.16 2.75
C ARG A 95 -1.37 22.35 3.04
N ALA A 96 -1.48 21.17 2.46
CA ALA A 96 -2.67 20.33 2.58
C ALA A 96 -2.66 19.55 3.91
N GLY A 97 -3.81 19.47 4.53
CA GLY A 97 -4.02 18.61 5.70
C GLY A 97 -4.01 17.13 5.33
N ILE A 98 -3.84 16.25 6.34
CA ILE A 98 -3.83 14.79 6.14
C ILE A 98 -5.11 14.32 5.45
N SER A 99 -6.27 14.81 5.87
CA SER A 99 -7.56 14.40 5.29
C SER A 99 -7.69 14.78 3.80
N GLU A 100 -7.16 15.92 3.41
CA GLU A 100 -7.15 16.39 2.03
C GLU A 100 -6.27 15.51 1.15
N GLN A 101 -5.09 15.18 1.64
CA GLN A 101 -4.17 14.26 0.96
C GLN A 101 -4.79 12.87 0.78
N LEU A 102 -5.37 12.30 1.83
CA LEU A 102 -6.02 10.99 1.77
C LEU A 102 -7.23 10.98 0.81
N LEU A 103 -8.00 12.08 0.78
CA LEU A 103 -9.11 12.20 -0.16
C LEU A 103 -8.63 12.21 -1.61
N ALA A 104 -7.55 12.93 -1.90
CA ALA A 104 -6.95 12.95 -3.25
C ALA A 104 -6.47 11.55 -3.68
N VAL A 105 -5.84 10.79 -2.79
CA VAL A 105 -5.44 9.39 -3.04
C VAL A 105 -6.66 8.53 -3.35
N LEU A 106 -7.72 8.63 -2.55
CA LEU A 106 -8.96 7.85 -2.75
C LEU A 106 -9.64 8.17 -4.08
N GLN A 107 -9.72 9.45 -4.44
CA GLN A 107 -10.30 9.90 -5.71
C GLN A 107 -9.53 9.33 -6.90
N LYS A 108 -8.19 9.43 -6.86
CA LYS A 108 -7.35 8.88 -7.92
C LYS A 108 -7.42 7.35 -8.00
N LEU A 109 -7.46 6.67 -6.87
CA LEU A 109 -7.64 5.23 -6.82
C LEU A 109 -9.00 4.80 -7.39
N ALA A 110 -10.07 5.53 -7.07
CA ALA A 110 -11.40 5.27 -7.62
C ALA A 110 -11.44 5.44 -9.14
N GLU A 111 -10.80 6.49 -9.67
CA GLU A 111 -10.61 6.70 -11.12
C GLU A 111 -9.88 5.51 -11.76
N LEU A 112 -8.70 5.14 -11.24
CA LEU A 112 -7.87 4.07 -11.79
C LEU A 112 -8.54 2.69 -11.75
N LYS A 113 -9.40 2.46 -10.74
CA LYS A 113 -10.19 1.22 -10.60
C LYS A 113 -11.52 1.26 -11.34
N SER A 114 -11.94 2.41 -11.88
CA SER A 114 -13.27 2.61 -12.47
C SER A 114 -14.39 2.22 -11.48
N LEU A 115 -14.24 2.59 -10.22
CA LEU A 115 -15.20 2.29 -9.14
C LEU A 115 -15.72 3.57 -8.50
N PRO A 116 -16.96 3.53 -7.94
CA PRO A 116 -17.49 4.65 -7.17
C PRO A 116 -16.62 4.95 -5.94
N LEU A 117 -16.37 6.23 -5.66
CA LEU A 117 -15.52 6.69 -4.55
C LEU A 117 -15.95 6.07 -3.21
N HIS A 118 -17.25 6.03 -2.91
CA HIS A 118 -17.75 5.47 -1.65
C HIS A 118 -17.43 3.97 -1.48
N SER A 119 -17.43 3.22 -2.59
CA SER A 119 -17.08 1.79 -2.58
C SER A 119 -15.60 1.60 -2.28
N VAL A 120 -14.74 2.43 -2.86
CA VAL A 120 -13.31 2.43 -2.58
C VAL A 120 -13.03 2.81 -1.13
N GLN A 121 -13.63 3.90 -0.63
CA GLN A 121 -13.49 4.32 0.78
C GLN A 121 -13.86 3.21 1.75
N LYS A 122 -15.02 2.57 1.54
CA LYS A 122 -15.48 1.46 2.38
C LYS A 122 -14.48 0.30 2.37
N GLN A 123 -14.01 -0.11 1.19
CA GLN A 123 -13.08 -1.23 1.09
C GLN A 123 -11.73 -0.91 1.73
N ILE A 124 -11.18 0.28 1.52
CA ILE A 124 -9.91 0.70 2.13
C ILE A 124 -10.00 0.71 3.66
N LEU A 125 -11.11 1.21 4.21
CA LEU A 125 -11.35 1.17 5.66
C LEU A 125 -11.38 -0.26 6.18
N LEU A 126 -12.13 -1.15 5.53
CA LEU A 126 -12.20 -2.57 5.90
C LEU A 126 -10.83 -3.25 5.84
N ASN A 127 -10.03 -2.98 4.81
CA ASN A 127 -8.69 -3.51 4.67
C ASN A 127 -7.80 -3.11 5.85
N THR A 128 -7.83 -1.83 6.23
CA THR A 128 -7.05 -1.30 7.34
C THR A 128 -7.46 -1.93 8.67
N GLN A 129 -8.77 -2.00 8.93
CA GLN A 129 -9.31 -2.63 10.13
C GLN A 129 -8.94 -4.12 10.22
N GLN A 130 -9.09 -4.86 9.12
CA GLN A 130 -8.75 -6.27 9.06
C GLN A 130 -7.26 -6.52 9.27
N PHE A 131 -6.41 -5.73 8.60
CA PHE A 131 -4.96 -5.90 8.66
C PHE A 131 -4.41 -5.64 10.07
N TYR A 132 -4.86 -4.56 10.70
CA TYR A 132 -4.40 -4.16 12.03
C TYR A 132 -5.25 -4.74 13.18
N ARG A 133 -6.37 -5.43 12.88
CA ARG A 133 -7.31 -5.99 13.86
C ARG A 133 -7.91 -4.92 14.79
N LEU A 134 -8.41 -3.83 14.19
CA LEU A 134 -9.05 -2.71 14.86
C LEU A 134 -10.56 -2.96 15.06
#